data_fe3a53c350c014ce5b5e5c5694aaef95
#
_entry.id   fe3a53c350c014ce5b5e5c5694aaef95
#
_cell.length_a   1.000
_cell.length_b   1.000
_cell.length_c   1.000
_cell.angle_alpha   90.00
_cell.angle_beta   90.00
_cell.angle_gamma   90.00
#
_symmetry.space_group_name_H-M   'P 1'
#
loop_
_entity.id
_entity.type
_entity.pdbx_description
1 polymer ?
#
loop_
_entity_poly.entity_id
_entity_poly.type
_entity_poly.pdbx_seq_one_letter_code
_entity_poly.pdbx_strand_id
1 'polypeptide(L)'
;MIKPSHYDDDGYPIQWVRSAIPSNTLACLNALAEDTQRRGVLGPNVEIRLHTYDETNCRVRPDRIVNLIRKQGGRALIGLVGVQSNQFPRAVDLARPFLAAGLPVCIGGFHVSGCIAMLPELPADIKAAQAMGISFFAGECEEGRLDEVLEDAWSGTLKPLYNYM
;
A
#
# COMPACT_ATOMS: atom_id res chain seq x y z
N MET A 1 6.38 0.20 -1.59
CA MET A 1 5.15 -0.59 -1.88
C MET A 1 5.37 -2.03 -1.44
N ILE A 2 4.34 -2.63 -0.85
CA ILE A 2 4.37 -4.02 -0.37
C ILE A 2 3.15 -4.74 -0.91
N LYS A 3 3.35 -5.86 -1.60
CA LYS A 3 2.29 -6.81 -1.88
C LYS A 3 2.26 -7.83 -0.75
N PRO A 4 1.22 -7.85 0.09
CA PRO A 4 1.16 -8.79 1.20
C PRO A 4 0.92 -10.22 0.70
N SER A 5 1.38 -11.20 1.48
CA SER A 5 0.96 -12.58 1.38
C SER A 5 -0.38 -12.79 2.10
N HIS A 6 -0.76 -14.01 2.33
CA HIS A 6 -1.90 -14.39 3.17
C HIS A 6 -1.44 -15.42 4.21
N TYR A 7 -2.29 -15.64 5.21
CA TYR A 7 -2.02 -16.64 6.24
C TYR A 7 -2.43 -18.04 5.77
N ASP A 8 -1.67 -19.05 6.20
CA ASP A 8 -2.09 -20.44 6.14
C ASP A 8 -3.07 -20.76 7.28
N ASP A 9 -3.51 -22.01 7.36
CA ASP A 9 -4.47 -22.49 8.38
C ASP A 9 -3.89 -22.44 9.81
N ASP A 10 -2.58 -22.40 9.95
CA ASP A 10 -1.85 -22.30 11.23
C ASP A 10 -1.54 -20.84 11.62
N GLY A 11 -1.90 -19.86 10.76
CA GLY A 11 -1.70 -18.44 10.99
C GLY A 11 -0.31 -17.91 10.62
N TYR A 12 0.47 -18.64 9.83
CA TYR A 12 1.76 -18.17 9.31
C TYR A 12 1.63 -17.56 7.92
N PRO A 13 2.35 -16.47 7.61
CA PRO A 13 2.37 -15.93 6.25
C PRO A 13 2.96 -16.93 5.27
N ILE A 14 2.25 -17.24 4.19
CA ILE A 14 2.73 -18.13 3.14
C ILE A 14 3.85 -17.44 2.38
N GLN A 15 4.98 -18.11 2.27
CA GLN A 15 6.15 -17.65 1.52
C GLN A 15 6.73 -18.78 0.67
N TRP A 16 7.11 -18.45 -0.55
CA TRP A 16 7.74 -19.37 -1.47
C TRP A 16 9.23 -19.06 -1.61
N VAL A 17 10.07 -20.07 -1.67
CA VAL A 17 11.51 -19.89 -1.89
C VAL A 17 11.80 -19.23 -3.24
N ARG A 18 10.95 -19.47 -4.23
CA ARG A 18 10.92 -18.79 -5.53
C ARG A 18 9.50 -18.72 -6.04
N SER A 19 9.05 -17.54 -6.44
CA SER A 19 7.85 -17.39 -7.26
C SER A 19 8.28 -17.30 -8.72
N ALA A 20 7.68 -18.12 -9.57
CA ALA A 20 7.92 -18.08 -11.00
C ALA A 20 7.21 -16.90 -11.69
N ILE A 21 6.22 -16.30 -11.02
CA ILE A 21 5.38 -15.25 -11.59
C ILE A 21 5.57 -13.96 -10.79
N PRO A 22 6.15 -12.91 -11.40
CA PRO A 22 6.27 -11.60 -10.75
C PRO A 22 4.88 -10.96 -10.58
N SER A 23 4.76 -10.08 -9.60
CA SER A 23 3.52 -9.34 -9.36
C SER A 23 3.33 -8.24 -10.41
N ASN A 24 2.34 -8.39 -11.29
CA ASN A 24 1.96 -7.35 -12.24
C ASN A 24 1.53 -6.05 -11.54
N THR A 25 0.80 -6.14 -10.43
CA THR A 25 0.38 -4.97 -9.65
C THR A 25 1.58 -4.16 -9.17
N LEU A 26 2.61 -4.82 -8.61
CA LEU A 26 3.83 -4.11 -8.20
C LEU A 26 4.55 -3.48 -9.40
N ALA A 27 4.62 -4.18 -10.54
CA ALA A 27 5.26 -3.66 -11.74
C ALA A 27 4.53 -2.44 -12.30
N CYS A 28 3.20 -2.50 -12.43
CA CYS A 28 2.39 -1.38 -12.92
C CYS A 28 2.50 -0.16 -11.99
N LEU A 29 2.33 -0.35 -10.69
CA LEU A 29 2.42 0.76 -9.73
C LEU A 29 3.83 1.34 -9.63
N ASN A 30 4.87 0.52 -9.79
CA ASN A 30 6.24 1.01 -9.87
C ASN A 30 6.41 1.91 -11.10
N ALA A 31 5.93 1.48 -12.26
CA ALA A 31 6.00 2.28 -13.50
C ALA A 31 5.22 3.60 -13.38
N LEU A 32 4.03 3.59 -12.78
CA LEU A 32 3.24 4.80 -12.53
C LEU A 32 3.98 5.77 -11.58
N ALA A 33 4.56 5.27 -10.50
CA ALA A 33 5.30 6.10 -9.56
C ALA A 33 6.62 6.65 -10.17
N GLU A 34 7.29 5.89 -11.04
CA GLU A 34 8.43 6.39 -11.82
C GLU A 34 8.00 7.49 -12.82
N ASP A 35 6.81 7.36 -13.41
CA ASP A 35 6.26 8.39 -14.28
C ASP A 35 5.91 9.66 -13.48
N THR A 36 5.27 9.53 -12.31
CA THR A 36 5.04 10.64 -11.37
C THR A 36 6.34 11.38 -11.02
N GLN A 37 7.40 10.61 -10.70
CA GLN A 37 8.73 11.17 -10.45
C GLN A 37 9.27 11.93 -11.66
N ARG A 38 9.16 11.35 -12.85
CA ARG A 38 9.67 11.94 -14.10
C ARG A 38 8.96 13.25 -14.46
N ARG A 39 7.65 13.31 -14.19
CA ARG A 39 6.84 14.54 -14.38
C ARG A 39 7.07 15.59 -13.29
N GLY A 40 7.77 15.24 -12.21
CA GLY A 40 8.08 16.17 -11.12
C GLY A 40 6.84 16.63 -10.34
N VAL A 41 5.82 15.79 -10.20
CA VAL A 41 4.53 16.13 -9.60
C VAL A 41 4.67 16.70 -8.19
N LEU A 42 5.57 16.15 -7.38
CA LEU A 42 5.83 16.63 -6.02
C LEU A 42 6.77 17.86 -5.95
N GLY A 43 7.15 18.38 -7.11
CA GLY A 43 8.04 19.53 -7.24
C GLY A 43 9.47 19.18 -7.67
N PRO A 44 10.21 20.16 -8.20
CA PRO A 44 11.50 19.93 -8.88
C PRO A 44 12.63 19.47 -7.94
N ASN A 45 12.48 19.66 -6.64
CA ASN A 45 13.50 19.31 -5.64
C ASN A 45 13.12 18.07 -4.83
N VAL A 46 12.06 17.35 -5.21
CA VAL A 46 11.60 16.16 -4.51
C VAL A 46 11.97 14.91 -5.31
N GLU A 47 12.74 14.03 -4.71
CA GLU A 47 13.08 12.72 -5.26
C GLU A 47 12.16 11.65 -4.64
N ILE A 48 11.44 10.90 -5.48
CA ILE A 48 10.67 9.75 -5.05
C ILE A 48 11.54 8.50 -5.14
N ARG A 49 11.88 7.90 -4.01
CA ARG A 49 12.61 6.63 -3.95
C ARG A 49 11.65 5.48 -3.79
N LEU A 50 11.66 4.56 -4.73
CA LEU A 50 10.75 3.43 -4.78
C LEU A 50 11.42 2.20 -4.16
N HIS A 51 10.71 1.59 -3.19
CA HIS A 51 11.07 0.30 -2.60
C HIS A 51 9.89 -0.65 -2.74
N THR A 52 10.10 -1.77 -3.41
CA THR A 52 9.04 -2.76 -3.67
C THR A 52 9.37 -4.10 -3.03
N TYR A 53 8.38 -4.66 -2.34
CA TYR A 53 8.48 -5.95 -1.66
C TYR A 53 7.29 -6.82 -2.04
N ASP A 54 7.54 -8.01 -2.57
CA ASP A 54 6.54 -9.06 -2.71
C ASP A 54 6.72 -10.05 -1.55
N GLU A 55 5.81 -10.03 -0.58
CA GLU A 55 5.92 -10.86 0.61
C GLU A 55 5.79 -12.36 0.30
N THR A 56 5.26 -12.73 -0.86
CA THR A 56 5.26 -14.12 -1.29
C THR A 56 6.67 -14.66 -1.56
N ASN A 57 7.64 -13.78 -1.83
CA ASN A 57 9.02 -14.13 -2.18
C ASN A 57 10.06 -13.68 -1.17
N CYS A 58 9.71 -12.75 -0.30
CA CYS A 58 10.63 -12.20 0.68
C CYS A 58 9.94 -11.93 2.01
N ARG A 59 10.66 -12.12 3.11
CA ARG A 59 10.16 -11.74 4.42
C ARG A 59 10.17 -10.23 4.57
N VAL A 60 8.99 -9.62 4.66
CA VAL A 60 8.85 -8.20 4.99
C VAL A 60 9.18 -7.98 6.47
N ARG A 61 10.08 -7.04 6.73
CA ARG A 61 10.50 -6.64 8.08
C ARG A 61 10.20 -5.16 8.28
N PRO A 62 9.04 -4.81 8.87
CA PRO A 62 8.64 -3.42 9.06
C PRO A 62 9.65 -2.58 9.84
N ASP A 63 10.29 -3.15 10.86
CA ASP A 63 11.34 -2.51 11.64
C ASP A 63 12.52 -2.03 10.79
N ARG A 64 12.97 -2.86 9.85
CA ARG A 64 14.06 -2.50 8.93
C ARG A 64 13.63 -1.42 7.94
N ILE A 65 12.39 -1.50 7.44
CA ILE A 65 11.84 -0.51 6.51
C ILE A 65 11.70 0.84 7.22
N VAL A 66 11.16 0.88 8.43
CA VAL A 66 11.07 2.11 9.25
C VAL A 66 12.45 2.72 9.48
N ASN A 67 13.45 1.90 9.82
CA ASN A 67 14.81 2.37 10.02
C ASN A 67 15.44 2.91 8.72
N LEU A 68 15.16 2.28 7.58
CA LEU A 68 15.59 2.79 6.27
C LEU A 68 14.98 4.16 5.97
N ILE A 69 13.65 4.30 6.16
CA ILE A 69 12.91 5.54 5.95
C ILE A 69 13.48 6.66 6.84
N ARG A 70 13.72 6.39 8.12
CA ARG A 70 14.31 7.37 9.05
C ARG A 70 15.69 7.86 8.57
N LYS A 71 16.53 6.96 8.07
CA LYS A 71 17.85 7.30 7.51
C LYS A 71 17.76 8.13 6.22
N GLN A 72 16.66 8.03 5.49
CA GLN A 72 16.42 8.73 4.22
C GLN A 72 15.58 10.02 4.35
N GLY A 73 15.42 10.56 5.54
CA GLY A 73 14.71 11.82 5.77
C GLY A 73 13.35 11.68 6.45
N GLY A 74 12.91 10.46 6.76
CA GLY A 74 11.73 10.19 7.59
C GLY A 74 10.37 10.31 6.91
N ARG A 75 10.29 10.74 5.65
CA ARG A 75 9.04 10.83 4.88
C ARG A 75 8.85 9.62 3.99
N ALA A 76 7.68 9.00 4.05
CA ALA A 76 7.30 7.92 3.15
C ALA A 76 5.79 7.72 3.14
N LEU A 77 5.27 7.12 2.07
CA LEU A 77 3.97 6.48 2.01
C LEU A 77 4.17 4.96 1.95
N ILE A 78 3.49 4.23 2.80
CA ILE A 78 3.45 2.77 2.76
C ILE A 78 2.23 2.35 1.96
N GLY A 79 2.44 1.89 0.74
CA GLY A 79 1.38 1.31 -0.11
C GLY A 79 1.33 -0.21 0.10
N LEU A 80 0.20 -0.73 0.60
CA LEU A 80 -0.11 -2.16 0.62
C LEU A 80 -1.01 -2.44 -0.59
N VAL A 81 -0.47 -3.10 -1.60
CA VAL A 81 -1.01 -3.08 -2.96
C VAL A 81 -1.45 -4.45 -3.46
N GLY A 82 -2.46 -4.46 -4.34
CA GLY A 82 -3.00 -5.69 -4.92
C GLY A 82 -3.65 -6.61 -3.89
N VAL A 83 -4.19 -6.03 -2.82
CA VAL A 83 -4.72 -6.78 -1.67
C VAL A 83 -6.02 -7.48 -2.04
N GLN A 84 -6.01 -8.80 -1.99
CA GLN A 84 -7.18 -9.67 -2.13
C GLN A 84 -7.83 -9.93 -0.77
N SER A 85 -9.03 -10.54 -0.76
CA SER A 85 -9.79 -10.74 0.48
C SER A 85 -9.05 -11.61 1.51
N ASN A 86 -8.38 -12.67 1.07
CA ASN A 86 -7.57 -13.51 1.94
C ASN A 86 -6.25 -12.86 2.41
N GLN A 87 -5.80 -11.81 1.72
CA GLN A 87 -4.60 -11.05 2.07
C GLN A 87 -4.89 -9.87 3.00
N PHE A 88 -6.16 -9.45 3.10
CA PHE A 88 -6.54 -8.24 3.85
C PHE A 88 -6.16 -8.31 5.33
N PRO A 89 -6.37 -9.42 6.07
CA PRO A 89 -5.92 -9.52 7.46
C PRO A 89 -4.40 -9.31 7.60
N ARG A 90 -3.63 -9.90 6.68
CA ARG A 90 -2.17 -9.74 6.67
C ARG A 90 -1.75 -8.31 6.34
N ALA A 91 -2.45 -7.66 5.41
CA ALA A 91 -2.19 -6.25 5.07
C ALA A 91 -2.39 -5.34 6.30
N VAL A 92 -3.48 -5.54 7.05
CA VAL A 92 -3.75 -4.78 8.28
C VAL A 92 -2.66 -5.01 9.34
N ASP A 93 -2.21 -6.25 9.54
CA ASP A 93 -1.14 -6.55 10.48
C ASP A 93 0.20 -5.93 10.07
N LEU A 94 0.51 -5.91 8.77
CA LEU A 94 1.68 -5.20 8.25
C LEU A 94 1.58 -3.68 8.42
N ALA A 95 0.37 -3.11 8.35
CA ALA A 95 0.14 -1.68 8.51
C ALA A 95 0.45 -1.19 9.94
N ARG A 96 0.09 -1.98 10.97
CA ARG A 96 0.21 -1.59 12.39
C ARG A 96 1.58 -1.02 12.79
N PRO A 97 2.72 -1.69 12.53
CA PRO A 97 4.02 -1.16 12.91
C PRO A 97 4.42 0.11 12.15
N PHE A 98 3.94 0.31 10.92
CA PHE A 98 4.17 1.55 10.19
C PHE A 98 3.36 2.70 10.76
N LEU A 99 2.08 2.49 11.07
CA LEU A 99 1.23 3.47 11.75
C LEU A 99 1.80 3.83 13.11
N ALA A 100 2.26 2.85 13.89
CA ALA A 100 2.92 3.09 15.18
C ALA A 100 4.23 3.91 15.05
N ALA A 101 4.87 3.86 13.88
CA ALA A 101 6.04 4.68 13.57
C ALA A 101 5.67 6.08 13.01
N GLY A 102 4.38 6.42 12.93
CA GLY A 102 3.88 7.69 12.40
C GLY A 102 3.92 7.79 10.86
N LEU A 103 4.02 6.66 10.16
CA LEU A 103 4.05 6.64 8.70
C LEU A 103 2.63 6.46 8.14
N PRO A 104 2.24 7.24 7.11
CA PRO A 104 0.97 7.07 6.43
C PRO A 104 0.93 5.73 5.68
N VAL A 105 -0.21 5.05 5.75
CA VAL A 105 -0.46 3.76 5.10
C VAL A 105 -1.69 3.86 4.22
N CYS A 106 -1.57 3.39 2.98
CA CYS A 106 -2.68 3.26 2.04
C CYS A 106 -2.79 1.81 1.56
N ILE A 107 -3.99 1.23 1.65
CA ILE A 107 -4.30 -0.12 1.17
C ILE A 107 -5.17 -0.03 -0.07
N GLY A 108 -4.74 -0.67 -1.16
CA GLY A 108 -5.49 -0.77 -2.41
C GLY A 108 -5.48 -2.18 -2.97
N GLY A 109 -6.52 -2.50 -3.74
CA GLY A 109 -6.65 -3.79 -4.41
C GLY A 109 -8.07 -4.30 -4.45
N PHE A 110 -8.22 -5.51 -4.95
CA PHE A 110 -9.52 -6.11 -5.25
C PHE A 110 -10.47 -6.19 -4.05
N HIS A 111 -9.95 -6.45 -2.84
CA HIS A 111 -10.79 -6.53 -1.65
C HIS A 111 -11.55 -5.22 -1.40
N VAL A 112 -10.82 -4.10 -1.37
CA VAL A 112 -11.42 -2.77 -1.10
C VAL A 112 -12.36 -2.37 -2.24
N SER A 113 -11.90 -2.46 -3.49
CA SER A 113 -12.70 -2.14 -4.68
C SER A 113 -13.95 -3.00 -4.76
N GLY A 114 -13.83 -4.31 -4.54
CA GLY A 114 -14.96 -5.24 -4.56
C GLY A 114 -15.99 -4.95 -3.45
N CYS A 115 -15.54 -4.65 -2.24
CA CYS A 115 -16.46 -4.29 -1.15
C CYS A 115 -17.24 -3.00 -1.46
N ILE A 116 -16.57 -1.97 -2.00
CA ILE A 116 -17.22 -0.71 -2.37
C ILE A 116 -18.21 -0.90 -3.51
N ALA A 117 -17.87 -1.71 -4.52
CA ALA A 117 -18.73 -1.94 -5.67
C ALA A 117 -19.95 -2.83 -5.38
N MET A 118 -19.80 -3.80 -4.48
CA MET A 118 -20.79 -4.88 -4.33
C MET A 118 -21.62 -4.80 -3.05
N LEU A 119 -21.18 -4.04 -2.05
CA LEU A 119 -21.85 -4.00 -0.75
C LEU A 119 -22.50 -2.63 -0.51
N PRO A 120 -23.69 -2.60 0.11
CA PRO A 120 -24.38 -1.34 0.43
C PRO A 120 -23.65 -0.52 1.50
N GLU A 121 -22.84 -1.18 2.32
CA GLU A 121 -22.00 -0.55 3.36
C GLU A 121 -20.62 -1.20 3.41
N LEU A 122 -19.64 -0.42 3.86
CA LEU A 122 -18.30 -0.95 4.12
C LEU A 122 -18.34 -2.01 5.22
N PRO A 123 -17.66 -3.16 5.03
CA PRO A 123 -17.53 -4.19 6.04
C PRO A 123 -16.89 -3.69 7.34
N ALA A 124 -17.18 -4.39 8.44
CA ALA A 124 -16.70 -4.01 9.76
C ALA A 124 -15.16 -4.00 9.87
N ASP A 125 -14.49 -4.91 9.18
CA ASP A 125 -13.03 -5.01 9.13
C ASP A 125 -12.38 -3.81 8.42
N ILE A 126 -12.97 -3.34 7.31
CA ILE A 126 -12.52 -2.11 6.63
C ILE A 126 -12.78 -0.89 7.53
N LYS A 127 -13.98 -0.78 8.13
CA LYS A 127 -14.29 0.31 9.07
C LYS A 127 -13.31 0.33 10.25
N ALA A 128 -12.99 -0.82 10.82
CA ALA A 128 -12.02 -0.95 11.90
C ALA A 128 -10.60 -0.53 11.47
N ALA A 129 -10.19 -0.90 10.26
CA ALA A 129 -8.89 -0.52 9.73
C ALA A 129 -8.80 0.98 9.41
N GLN A 130 -9.90 1.62 8.94
CA GLN A 130 -9.98 3.09 8.81
C GLN A 130 -9.83 3.78 10.17
N ALA A 131 -10.49 3.27 11.20
CA ALA A 131 -10.39 3.82 12.56
C ALA A 131 -8.97 3.74 13.12
N MET A 132 -8.11 2.85 12.61
CA MET A 132 -6.68 2.78 12.93
C MET A 132 -5.83 3.83 12.19
N GLY A 133 -6.42 4.60 11.26
CA GLY A 133 -5.71 5.58 10.43
C GLY A 133 -5.20 5.04 9.10
N ILE A 134 -5.69 3.89 8.64
CA ILE A 134 -5.39 3.36 7.31
C ILE A 134 -6.26 4.08 6.28
N SER A 135 -5.64 4.58 5.21
CA SER A 135 -6.30 5.08 4.02
C SER A 135 -6.59 3.93 3.05
N PHE A 136 -7.64 4.07 2.27
CA PHE A 136 -8.00 3.07 1.27
C PHE A 136 -8.05 3.66 -0.13
N PHE A 137 -7.73 2.83 -1.12
CA PHE A 137 -7.82 3.16 -2.54
C PHE A 137 -8.69 2.13 -3.26
N ALA A 138 -9.74 2.57 -3.93
CA ALA A 138 -10.63 1.76 -4.75
C ALA A 138 -10.60 2.25 -6.19
N GLY A 139 -10.51 1.32 -7.14
CA GLY A 139 -10.41 1.60 -8.56
C GLY A 139 -8.99 1.46 -9.10
N GLU A 140 -8.76 2.05 -10.28
CA GLU A 140 -7.48 2.01 -10.98
C GLU A 140 -6.64 3.23 -10.66
N CYS A 141 -5.31 3.05 -10.56
CA CYS A 141 -4.36 4.11 -10.15
C CYS A 141 -3.89 5.01 -11.30
N GLU A 142 -4.27 4.70 -12.53
CA GLU A 142 -3.92 5.42 -13.74
C GLU A 142 -4.55 6.82 -13.77
N GLU A 143 -4.31 7.56 -14.83
CA GLU A 143 -4.93 8.87 -15.11
C GLU A 143 -4.65 9.95 -14.03
N GLY A 144 -3.47 9.89 -13.39
CA GLY A 144 -3.08 10.85 -12.36
C GLY A 144 -3.65 10.56 -10.97
N ARG A 145 -4.40 9.48 -10.77
CA ARG A 145 -4.99 9.13 -9.46
C ARG A 145 -3.94 8.75 -8.43
N LEU A 146 -2.83 8.10 -8.87
CA LEU A 146 -1.70 7.86 -8.00
C LEU A 146 -1.00 9.16 -7.60
N ASP A 147 -0.94 10.14 -8.51
CA ASP A 147 -0.35 11.46 -8.23
C ASP A 147 -1.05 12.13 -7.06
N GLU A 148 -2.39 12.14 -7.06
CA GLU A 148 -3.19 12.70 -5.97
C GLU A 148 -2.86 12.05 -4.61
N VAL A 149 -2.76 10.71 -4.57
CA VAL A 149 -2.39 10.00 -3.34
C VAL A 149 -0.99 10.39 -2.86
N LEU A 150 -0.04 10.55 -3.79
CA LEU A 150 1.34 10.94 -3.46
C LEU A 150 1.42 12.40 -2.99
N GLU A 151 0.68 13.32 -3.63
CA GLU A 151 0.60 14.73 -3.22
C GLU A 151 -0.03 14.86 -1.82
N ASP A 152 -1.15 14.18 -1.57
CA ASP A 152 -1.82 14.17 -0.27
C ASP A 152 -0.91 13.56 0.82
N ALA A 153 -0.22 12.47 0.52
CA ALA A 153 0.74 11.87 1.45
C ALA A 153 1.93 12.81 1.74
N TRP A 154 2.42 13.50 0.70
CA TRP A 154 3.49 14.50 0.85
C TRP A 154 3.08 15.69 1.71
N SER A 155 1.85 16.15 1.54
CA SER A 155 1.26 17.27 2.26
C SER A 155 0.72 16.91 3.66
N GLY A 156 0.64 15.62 3.98
CA GLY A 156 0.08 15.13 5.25
C GLY A 156 -1.45 15.19 5.30
N THR A 157 -2.11 15.20 4.15
CA THR A 157 -3.57 15.33 3.99
C THR A 157 -4.22 14.08 3.41
N LEU A 158 -3.62 12.90 3.64
CA LEU A 158 -4.10 11.64 3.08
C LEU A 158 -5.57 11.41 3.45
N LYS A 159 -6.40 11.16 2.44
CA LYS A 159 -7.85 10.93 2.62
C LYS A 159 -8.12 9.54 3.21
N PRO A 160 -9.18 9.37 3.99
CA PRO A 160 -9.56 8.03 4.48
C PRO A 160 -9.91 7.06 3.35
N LEU A 161 -10.41 7.57 2.22
CA LEU A 161 -10.80 6.79 1.05
C LEU A 161 -10.61 7.62 -0.23
N TYR A 162 -9.91 7.03 -1.19
CA TYR A 162 -9.87 7.43 -2.59
C TYR A 162 -10.78 6.48 -3.36
N ASN A 163 -11.88 6.98 -3.90
CA ASN A 163 -12.87 6.16 -4.60
C ASN A 163 -12.98 6.60 -6.07
N TYR A 164 -12.45 5.77 -6.95
CA TYR A 164 -12.45 5.95 -8.41
C TYR A 164 -13.15 4.78 -9.12
N MET A 165 -14.17 4.21 -8.45
CA MET A 165 -15.02 3.14 -9.01
C MET A 165 -16.08 3.69 -9.96
#